data_ac935a47383e786b0fcde50416a57e25
#
_entry.id   ac935a47383e786b0fcde50416a57e25
#
_cell.length_a   1.000
_cell.length_b   1.000
_cell.length_c   1.000
_cell.angle_alpha   90.00
_cell.angle_beta   90.00
_cell.angle_gamma   90.00
#
_symmetry.space_group_name_H-M   'P 1'
#
loop_
_entity.id
_entity.type
_entity.pdbx_description
1 polymer ?
#
loop_
_entity_poly.entity_id
_entity_poly.type
_entity_poly.pdbx_seq_one_letter_code
_entity_poly.pdbx_strand_id
1 'polypeptide(L)'
;MIGFKKPPIKLVLACFFISIIFILLIYTDSELNKPLPIEDITISENFDEKLPVIKNKTMHKVMQGESLSVIFEEKKVPLNTAYKIFNADKKNILSTINPEDIMEFNYFGEELDSIEIKKDKINSILIEINDDISISKLKKNTQIIESFGAGFISSSFYIDALKLGIPDSIIMDFAY
;
A
#
# COMPACT_ATOMS: atom_id res chain seq x y z
N MET A 1 25.05 -84.64 8.00
CA MET A 1 25.94 -83.48 8.35
C MET A 1 26.03 -82.58 7.12
N ILE A 2 25.32 -81.48 7.14
CA ILE A 2 25.35 -80.52 6.04
C ILE A 2 26.48 -79.54 6.35
N GLY A 3 27.59 -79.65 5.58
CA GLY A 3 28.75 -78.80 5.73
C GLY A 3 28.47 -77.42 5.21
N PHE A 4 28.31 -76.39 6.08
CA PHE A 4 28.24 -74.94 5.72
C PHE A 4 29.61 -74.49 5.19
N LYS A 5 29.71 -74.34 3.88
CA LYS A 5 30.90 -73.77 3.23
C LYS A 5 30.97 -72.27 3.56
N LYS A 6 32.01 -71.80 4.25
CA LYS A 6 32.20 -70.36 4.58
C LYS A 6 32.21 -69.58 3.28
N PRO A 7 31.43 -68.49 3.20
CA PRO A 7 31.44 -67.65 2.03
C PRO A 7 32.84 -67.02 1.80
N PRO A 8 33.23 -66.78 0.55
CA PRO A 8 34.54 -66.16 0.27
C PRO A 8 34.56 -64.73 0.79
N ILE A 9 35.66 -64.38 1.44
CA ILE A 9 35.84 -63.02 2.07
C ILE A 9 35.51 -61.91 1.12
N LYS A 10 35.76 -62.03 -0.18
CA LYS A 10 35.43 -61.05 -1.22
C LYS A 10 33.92 -60.80 -1.34
N LEU A 11 33.10 -61.84 -1.15
CA LEU A 11 31.64 -61.71 -1.20
C LEU A 11 31.10 -60.98 0.03
N VAL A 12 31.67 -61.24 1.21
CA VAL A 12 31.29 -60.56 2.45
C VAL A 12 31.65 -59.07 2.40
N LEU A 13 32.84 -58.73 1.88
CA LEU A 13 33.25 -57.36 1.65
C LEU A 13 32.33 -56.63 0.64
N ALA A 14 31.95 -57.30 -0.45
CA ALA A 14 31.05 -56.66 -1.42
C ALA A 14 29.66 -56.36 -0.82
N CYS A 15 29.10 -57.28 -0.04
CA CYS A 15 27.83 -57.04 0.67
C CYS A 15 27.93 -55.87 1.67
N PHE A 16 29.08 -55.75 2.34
CA PHE A 16 29.31 -54.66 3.28
C PHE A 16 29.38 -53.30 2.57
N PHE A 17 30.04 -53.21 1.41
CA PHE A 17 30.08 -52.00 0.59
C PHE A 17 28.71 -51.60 0.06
N ILE A 18 27.91 -52.57 -0.42
CA ILE A 18 26.55 -52.33 -0.91
C ILE A 18 25.66 -51.84 0.23
N SER A 19 25.80 -52.39 1.45
CA SER A 19 25.07 -51.92 2.62
C SER A 19 25.40 -50.44 3.00
N ILE A 20 26.67 -50.07 2.94
CA ILE A 20 27.10 -48.68 3.21
C ILE A 20 26.55 -47.71 2.17
N ILE A 21 26.58 -48.09 0.87
CA ILE A 21 26.01 -47.24 -0.20
C ILE A 21 24.50 -47.08 -0.02
N PHE A 22 23.79 -48.13 0.40
CA PHE A 22 22.35 -48.07 0.65
C PHE A 22 22.00 -47.21 1.85
N ILE A 23 22.81 -47.23 2.90
CA ILE A 23 22.67 -46.36 4.05
C ILE A 23 22.93 -44.90 3.66
N LEU A 24 23.96 -44.61 2.85
CA LEU A 24 24.25 -43.28 2.33
C LEU A 24 23.11 -42.74 1.46
N LEU A 25 22.49 -43.56 0.63
CA LEU A 25 21.35 -43.15 -0.20
C LEU A 25 20.12 -42.78 0.65
N ILE A 26 19.86 -43.51 1.75
CA ILE A 26 18.77 -43.21 2.67
C ILE A 26 19.03 -41.89 3.41
N TYR A 27 20.29 -41.57 3.74
CA TYR A 27 20.65 -40.31 4.40
C TYR A 27 20.57 -39.11 3.46
N THR A 28 20.74 -39.26 2.15
CA THR A 28 20.62 -38.18 1.18
C THR A 28 19.18 -37.79 0.87
N ASP A 29 18.24 -38.74 0.96
CA ASP A 29 16.81 -38.45 0.75
C ASP A 29 16.14 -37.77 1.95
N SER A 30 16.75 -37.77 3.13
CA SER A 30 16.18 -37.13 4.32
C SER A 30 16.40 -35.62 4.37
N GLU A 31 17.25 -35.03 3.52
CA GLU A 31 17.48 -33.58 3.45
C GLU A 31 16.48 -32.88 2.51
N LEU A 32 15.80 -33.61 1.62
CA LEU A 32 14.88 -32.99 0.64
C LEU A 32 13.46 -32.79 1.19
N ASN A 33 13.15 -33.27 2.37
CA ASN A 33 11.85 -33.12 3.03
C ASN A 33 11.95 -32.46 4.42
N LYS A 34 12.90 -31.56 4.63
CA LYS A 34 12.77 -30.64 5.74
C LYS A 34 11.67 -29.67 5.40
N PRO A 35 10.54 -29.66 6.15
CA PRO A 35 9.66 -28.50 6.14
C PRO A 35 10.55 -27.31 6.51
N LEU A 36 10.40 -26.21 5.75
CA LEU A 36 11.02 -24.92 6.09
C LEU A 36 10.85 -24.71 7.58
N PRO A 37 11.88 -24.28 8.31
CA PRO A 37 11.70 -23.90 9.70
C PRO A 37 10.58 -22.88 9.71
N ILE A 38 9.43 -23.27 10.22
CA ILE A 38 8.49 -22.32 10.79
C ILE A 38 9.33 -21.73 11.92
N GLU A 39 9.87 -20.53 11.69
CA GLU A 39 10.27 -19.71 12.82
C GLU A 39 9.09 -19.80 13.77
N ASP A 40 9.30 -20.44 14.92
CA ASP A 40 8.44 -20.24 16.06
C ASP A 40 8.36 -18.73 16.25
N ILE A 41 7.35 -18.14 15.60
CA ILE A 41 6.83 -16.89 16.06
C ILE A 41 6.35 -17.25 17.46
N THR A 42 7.21 -17.07 18.41
CA THR A 42 6.84 -16.91 19.81
C THR A 42 5.88 -15.73 19.76
N ILE A 43 4.61 -16.04 19.57
CA ILE A 43 3.53 -15.12 19.88
C ILE A 43 3.69 -14.93 21.38
N SER A 44 4.47 -13.95 21.76
CA SER A 44 4.42 -13.37 23.07
C SER A 44 2.95 -13.00 23.22
N GLU A 45 2.24 -13.76 24.05
CA GLU A 45 0.91 -13.45 24.54
C GLU A 45 0.96 -12.12 25.31
N ASN A 46 1.09 -11.05 24.59
CA ASN A 46 0.48 -9.78 24.88
C ASN A 46 -0.65 -9.63 23.86
N PHE A 47 -1.70 -10.40 24.05
CA PHE A 47 -3.02 -10.08 23.55
C PHE A 47 -3.53 -8.86 24.32
N ASP A 48 -2.97 -7.70 24.02
CA ASP A 48 -3.81 -6.55 23.86
C ASP A 48 -4.62 -6.87 22.60
N GLU A 49 -5.77 -7.45 22.83
CA GLU A 49 -6.80 -7.74 21.84
C GLU A 49 -7.34 -6.41 21.32
N LYS A 50 -6.48 -5.70 20.60
CA LYS A 50 -6.88 -4.55 19.80
C LYS A 50 -7.56 -5.17 18.61
N LEU A 51 -8.89 -5.40 18.74
CA LEU A 51 -9.77 -5.74 17.64
C LEU A 51 -9.29 -4.97 16.38
N PRO A 52 -9.27 -5.60 15.19
CA PRO A 52 -8.89 -4.90 13.98
C PRO A 52 -9.84 -3.72 13.83
N VAL A 53 -9.30 -2.53 14.06
CA VAL A 53 -10.09 -1.32 14.00
C VAL A 53 -10.44 -1.10 12.55
N ILE A 54 -11.72 -1.27 12.26
CA ILE A 54 -12.27 -1.05 10.92
C ILE A 54 -12.15 0.44 10.65
N LYS A 55 -11.18 0.80 9.80
CA LYS A 55 -11.11 2.15 9.23
C LYS A 55 -12.13 2.25 8.11
N ASN A 56 -13.22 2.93 8.37
CA ASN A 56 -14.20 3.27 7.36
C ASN A 56 -13.86 4.63 6.74
N LYS A 57 -14.11 4.76 5.43
CA LYS A 57 -13.80 5.96 4.69
C LYS A 57 -15.00 6.32 3.82
N THR A 58 -15.41 7.58 3.88
CA THR A 58 -16.42 8.12 2.98
C THR A 58 -15.87 9.32 2.24
N MET A 59 -16.33 9.54 1.02
CA MET A 59 -15.88 10.65 0.17
C MET A 59 -17.05 11.54 -0.19
N HIS A 60 -16.77 12.83 -0.38
CA HIS A 60 -17.70 13.82 -0.87
C HIS A 60 -17.00 14.77 -1.81
N LYS A 61 -17.58 15.02 -2.97
CA LYS A 61 -17.09 16.01 -3.92
C LYS A 61 -17.85 17.31 -3.70
N VAL A 62 -17.16 18.37 -3.35
CA VAL A 62 -17.77 19.69 -3.07
C VAL A 62 -18.45 20.24 -4.32
N MET A 63 -19.73 20.53 -4.21
CA MET A 63 -20.52 21.10 -5.31
C MET A 63 -20.57 22.63 -5.23
N GLN A 64 -20.93 23.24 -6.36
CA GLN A 64 -21.06 24.71 -6.41
C GLN A 64 -22.18 25.21 -5.51
N GLY A 65 -21.88 26.18 -4.64
CA GLY A 65 -22.82 26.75 -3.68
C GLY A 65 -23.01 25.94 -2.40
N GLU A 66 -22.33 24.82 -2.25
CA GLU A 66 -22.39 24.00 -1.06
C GLU A 66 -21.52 24.60 0.06
N SER A 67 -22.05 24.60 1.27
CA SER A 67 -21.30 25.03 2.44
C SER A 67 -20.76 23.86 3.25
N LEU A 68 -19.65 24.04 3.97
CA LEU A 68 -19.11 23.01 4.87
C LEU A 68 -20.13 22.52 5.90
N SER A 69 -20.98 23.41 6.39
CA SER A 69 -22.00 23.05 7.36
C SER A 69 -22.99 22.05 6.77
N VAL A 70 -23.40 22.23 5.52
CA VAL A 70 -24.31 21.31 4.81
C VAL A 70 -23.61 19.96 4.58
N ILE A 71 -22.34 19.97 4.14
CA ILE A 71 -21.56 18.76 3.93
C ILE A 71 -21.41 17.97 5.26
N PHE A 72 -21.10 18.66 6.35
CA PHE A 72 -20.95 18.03 7.66
C PHE A 72 -22.26 17.40 8.17
N GLU A 73 -23.39 18.08 7.92
CA GLU A 73 -24.71 17.54 8.25
C GLU A 73 -25.02 16.27 7.43
N GLU A 74 -24.79 16.31 6.10
CA GLU A 74 -24.98 15.15 5.21
C GLU A 74 -24.11 13.95 5.63
N LYS A 75 -22.86 14.21 6.00
CA LYS A 75 -21.91 13.18 6.47
C LYS A 75 -22.09 12.82 7.94
N LYS A 76 -23.13 13.34 8.60
CA LYS A 76 -23.46 13.07 10.00
C LYS A 76 -22.30 13.38 10.96
N VAL A 77 -21.51 14.39 10.65
CA VAL A 77 -20.49 14.89 11.58
C VAL A 77 -21.21 15.47 12.80
N PRO A 78 -20.87 15.05 14.04
CA PRO A 78 -21.52 15.56 15.24
C PRO A 78 -21.41 17.10 15.31
N LEU A 79 -22.51 17.76 15.64
CA LEU A 79 -22.58 19.23 15.67
C LEU A 79 -21.48 19.85 16.55
N ASN A 80 -21.20 19.22 17.70
CA ASN A 80 -20.13 19.66 18.59
C ASN A 80 -18.75 19.59 17.90
N THR A 81 -18.48 18.52 17.13
CA THR A 81 -17.25 18.36 16.38
C THR A 81 -17.14 19.39 15.26
N ALA A 82 -18.22 19.59 14.51
CA ALA A 82 -18.27 20.65 13.48
C ALA A 82 -17.98 22.03 14.07
N TYR A 83 -18.58 22.37 15.22
CA TYR A 83 -18.34 23.62 15.92
C TYR A 83 -16.88 23.77 16.38
N LYS A 84 -16.29 22.68 16.92
CA LYS A 84 -14.85 22.70 17.30
C LYS A 84 -13.95 22.90 16.08
N ILE A 85 -14.26 22.29 14.93
CA ILE A 85 -13.49 22.46 13.68
C ILE A 85 -13.51 23.94 13.25
N PHE A 86 -14.71 24.56 13.19
CA PHE A 86 -14.81 25.98 12.82
C PHE A 86 -14.07 26.90 13.79
N ASN A 87 -14.13 26.61 15.08
CA ASN A 87 -13.40 27.38 16.09
C ASN A 87 -11.88 27.20 16.02
N ALA A 88 -11.40 26.04 15.58
CA ALA A 88 -9.98 25.76 15.41
C ALA A 88 -9.38 26.46 14.20
N ASP A 89 -10.18 26.83 13.21
CA ASP A 89 -9.71 27.48 11.96
C ASP A 89 -9.38 28.96 12.15
N LYS A 90 -8.43 29.27 13.03
CA LYS A 90 -7.96 30.63 13.29
C LYS A 90 -7.33 31.32 12.08
N LYS A 91 -6.89 30.55 11.08
CA LYS A 91 -6.20 31.03 9.88
C LYS A 91 -7.11 31.10 8.66
N ASN A 92 -8.40 30.83 8.83
CA ASN A 92 -9.39 30.75 7.75
C ASN A 92 -8.95 29.83 6.59
N ILE A 93 -8.31 28.71 6.92
CA ILE A 93 -7.85 27.74 5.92
C ILE A 93 -9.06 27.10 5.22
N LEU A 94 -10.13 26.84 5.95
CA LEU A 94 -11.33 26.21 5.42
C LEU A 94 -12.12 27.09 4.45
N SER A 95 -11.93 28.42 4.52
CA SER A 95 -12.52 29.35 3.54
C SER A 95 -11.96 29.18 2.13
N THR A 96 -10.85 28.46 1.97
CA THR A 96 -10.21 28.19 0.67
C THR A 96 -10.77 26.97 -0.04
N ILE A 97 -11.78 26.31 0.53
CA ILE A 97 -12.44 25.14 -0.08
C ILE A 97 -13.28 25.62 -1.26
N ASN A 98 -13.10 24.96 -2.39
CA ASN A 98 -13.76 25.30 -3.65
C ASN A 98 -14.61 24.14 -4.17
N PRO A 99 -15.55 24.39 -5.07
CA PRO A 99 -16.17 23.33 -5.86
C PRO A 99 -15.10 22.46 -6.54
N GLU A 100 -15.40 21.18 -6.72
CA GLU A 100 -14.53 20.14 -7.26
C GLU A 100 -13.50 19.58 -6.25
N ASP A 101 -13.25 20.22 -5.10
CA ASP A 101 -12.43 19.64 -4.04
C ASP A 101 -13.04 18.32 -3.55
N ILE A 102 -12.21 17.36 -3.18
CA ILE A 102 -12.66 16.06 -2.67
C ILE A 102 -12.39 16.01 -1.18
N MET A 103 -13.46 15.91 -0.40
CA MET A 103 -13.40 15.71 1.04
C MET A 103 -13.46 14.21 1.35
N GLU A 104 -12.53 13.75 2.14
CA GLU A 104 -12.37 12.38 2.56
C GLU A 104 -12.49 12.30 4.08
N PHE A 105 -13.56 11.65 4.55
CA PHE A 105 -13.86 11.48 5.96
C PHE A 105 -13.37 10.11 6.40
N ASN A 106 -12.42 10.08 7.31
CA ASN A 106 -11.84 8.86 7.84
C ASN A 106 -12.41 8.58 9.24
N TYR A 107 -12.93 7.39 9.44
CA TYR A 107 -13.56 6.99 10.69
C TYR A 107 -12.76 5.85 11.33
N PHE A 108 -12.74 5.87 12.65
CA PHE A 108 -12.19 4.82 13.49
C PHE A 108 -13.37 4.16 14.23
N GLY A 109 -13.87 3.03 13.70
CA GLY A 109 -15.18 2.52 14.10
C GLY A 109 -16.30 3.47 13.65
N GLU A 110 -17.03 4.03 14.59
CA GLU A 110 -18.07 5.03 14.32
C GLU A 110 -17.60 6.47 14.55
N GLU A 111 -16.43 6.67 15.13
CA GLU A 111 -15.90 7.99 15.45
C GLU A 111 -15.14 8.58 14.27
N LEU A 112 -15.39 9.85 13.99
CA LEU A 112 -14.66 10.59 12.96
C LEU A 112 -13.26 10.93 13.49
N ASP A 113 -12.23 10.38 12.82
CA ASP A 113 -10.82 10.53 13.17
C ASP A 113 -10.18 11.74 12.48
N SER A 114 -10.44 11.88 11.18
CA SER A 114 -9.86 12.96 10.40
C SER A 114 -10.66 13.26 9.14
N ILE A 115 -10.46 14.47 8.60
CA ILE A 115 -10.99 14.88 7.30
C ILE A 115 -9.84 15.39 6.45
N GLU A 116 -9.61 14.77 5.29
CA GLU A 116 -8.67 15.27 4.31
C GLU A 116 -9.41 15.92 3.14
N ILE A 117 -9.09 17.17 2.84
CA ILE A 117 -9.68 17.93 1.74
C ILE A 117 -8.62 18.07 0.65
N LYS A 118 -8.77 17.31 -0.42
CA LYS A 118 -7.85 17.27 -1.56
C LYS A 118 -8.17 18.39 -2.52
N LYS A 119 -7.26 19.34 -2.64
CA LYS A 119 -7.35 20.48 -3.54
C LYS A 119 -6.92 20.11 -4.97
N ASP A 120 -5.88 19.30 -5.05
CA ASP A 120 -5.30 18.77 -6.28
C ASP A 120 -4.49 17.51 -5.97
N LYS A 121 -3.67 17.04 -6.93
CA LYS A 121 -2.84 15.83 -6.78
C LYS A 121 -1.74 15.98 -5.71
N ILE A 122 -1.38 17.19 -5.35
CA ILE A 122 -0.22 17.52 -4.51
C ILE A 122 -0.64 18.17 -3.19
N ASN A 123 -1.63 19.05 -3.23
CA ASN A 123 -2.03 19.86 -2.10
C ASN A 123 -3.31 19.34 -1.47
N SER A 124 -3.32 19.21 -0.14
CA SER A 124 -4.50 18.91 0.65
C SER A 124 -4.53 19.72 1.95
N ILE A 125 -5.71 19.76 2.58
CA ILE A 125 -5.90 20.26 3.93
C ILE A 125 -6.25 19.07 4.78
N LEU A 126 -5.56 18.86 5.90
CA LEU A 126 -5.85 17.83 6.88
C LEU A 126 -6.45 18.46 8.12
N ILE A 127 -7.58 17.94 8.56
CA ILE A 127 -8.23 18.21 9.83
C ILE A 127 -8.11 16.94 10.66
N GLU A 128 -7.32 16.98 11.72
CA GLU A 128 -7.18 15.88 12.68
C GLU A 128 -8.12 16.14 13.87
N ILE A 129 -8.87 15.11 14.24
CA ILE A 129 -9.90 15.19 15.27
C ILE A 129 -9.47 14.30 16.44
N ASN A 130 -8.65 14.85 17.29
CA ASN A 130 -8.19 14.26 18.54
C ASN A 130 -8.88 14.97 19.73
N ASP A 131 -8.27 14.95 20.89
CA ASP A 131 -8.72 15.76 22.04
C ASP A 131 -8.80 17.25 21.66
N ASP A 132 -7.79 17.72 20.93
CA ASP A 132 -7.74 19.03 20.28
C ASP A 132 -7.81 18.88 18.75
N ILE A 133 -8.52 19.80 18.09
CA ILE A 133 -8.59 19.81 16.62
C ILE A 133 -7.43 20.58 16.03
N SER A 134 -6.71 19.95 15.11
CA SER A 134 -5.66 20.57 14.32
C SER A 134 -6.04 20.70 12.85
N ILE A 135 -5.71 21.84 12.23
CA ILE A 135 -5.96 22.10 10.81
C ILE A 135 -4.64 22.52 10.15
N SER A 136 -4.20 21.74 9.18
CA SER A 136 -2.92 21.94 8.51
C SER A 136 -3.04 21.81 7.00
N LYS A 137 -2.18 22.55 6.27
CA LYS A 137 -2.02 22.37 4.82
C LYS A 137 -0.92 21.35 4.59
N LEU A 138 -1.24 20.31 3.84
CA LEU A 138 -0.27 19.29 3.44
C LEU A 138 0.13 19.50 1.98
N LYS A 139 1.40 19.28 1.72
CA LYS A 139 1.95 19.23 0.36
C LYS A 139 2.73 17.95 0.19
N LYS A 140 2.35 17.11 -0.77
CA LYS A 140 3.08 15.89 -1.08
C LYS A 140 4.46 16.23 -1.65
N ASN A 141 5.47 15.50 -1.22
CA ASN A 141 6.77 15.57 -1.85
C ASN A 141 6.67 15.04 -3.27
N THR A 142 7.08 15.85 -4.23
CA THR A 142 7.08 15.49 -5.65
C THR A 142 8.52 15.48 -6.16
N GLN A 143 8.80 14.55 -7.06
CA GLN A 143 10.04 14.56 -7.84
C GLN A 143 9.71 15.08 -9.23
N ILE A 144 10.53 16.00 -9.71
CA ILE A 144 10.48 16.43 -11.11
C ILE A 144 11.26 15.38 -11.90
N ILE A 145 10.57 14.72 -12.82
CA ILE A 145 11.20 13.78 -13.76
C ILE A 145 11.24 14.49 -15.10
N GLU A 146 12.44 14.81 -15.55
CA GLU A 146 12.67 15.33 -16.88
C GLU A 146 12.83 14.16 -17.84
N SER A 147 12.14 14.20 -18.97
CA SER A 147 12.27 13.23 -20.05
C SER A 147 12.42 13.97 -21.37
N PHE A 148 13.15 13.37 -22.28
CA PHE A 148 13.32 13.91 -23.62
C PHE A 148 13.03 12.84 -24.66
N GLY A 149 12.58 13.27 -25.83
CA GLY A 149 12.43 12.42 -26.99
C GLY A 149 13.01 13.13 -28.20
N ALA A 150 13.66 12.36 -29.08
CA ALA A 150 14.19 12.84 -30.33
C ALA A 150 13.75 11.90 -31.45
N GLY A 151 13.39 12.46 -32.59
CA GLY A 151 12.94 11.65 -33.73
C GLY A 151 12.80 12.51 -35.00
N PHE A 152 12.41 11.86 -36.07
CA PHE A 152 12.16 12.52 -37.36
C PHE A 152 10.66 12.57 -37.62
N ILE A 153 10.20 13.69 -38.18
CA ILE A 153 8.82 13.83 -38.64
C ILE A 153 8.73 13.19 -40.01
N SER A 154 7.99 12.08 -40.09
CA SER A 154 7.77 11.34 -41.33
C SER A 154 6.37 11.48 -41.88
N SER A 155 5.36 11.72 -41.03
CA SER A 155 3.96 11.89 -41.41
C SER A 155 3.38 13.20 -40.90
N SER A 156 3.29 13.33 -39.58
CA SER A 156 2.89 14.57 -38.93
C SER A 156 3.58 14.69 -37.59
N PHE A 157 3.81 15.92 -37.12
CA PHE A 157 4.38 16.17 -35.81
C PHE A 157 3.60 15.44 -34.71
N TYR A 158 2.27 15.53 -34.73
CA TYR A 158 1.42 14.91 -33.74
C TYR A 158 1.60 13.37 -33.67
N ILE A 159 1.49 12.69 -34.83
CA ILE A 159 1.59 11.22 -34.87
C ILE A 159 2.99 10.75 -34.49
N ASP A 160 4.02 11.40 -34.98
CA ASP A 160 5.39 10.97 -34.72
C ASP A 160 5.83 11.29 -33.28
N ALA A 161 5.32 12.39 -32.69
CA ALA A 161 5.51 12.70 -31.28
C ALA A 161 4.81 11.68 -30.34
N LEU A 162 3.58 11.24 -30.68
CA LEU A 162 2.90 10.17 -29.94
C LEU A 162 3.68 8.86 -29.96
N LYS A 163 4.29 8.49 -31.09
CA LYS A 163 5.13 7.28 -31.20
C LYS A 163 6.39 7.35 -30.29
N LEU A 164 6.86 8.54 -29.99
CA LEU A 164 7.97 8.79 -29.06
C LEU A 164 7.52 8.78 -27.60
N GLY A 165 6.22 8.54 -27.33
CA GLY A 165 5.68 8.52 -25.96
C GLY A 165 5.46 9.91 -25.38
N ILE A 166 5.48 10.98 -26.19
CA ILE A 166 5.18 12.34 -25.71
C ILE A 166 3.67 12.41 -25.42
N PRO A 167 3.27 12.85 -24.21
CA PRO A 167 1.86 12.98 -23.87
C PRO A 167 1.10 13.93 -24.80
N ASP A 168 -0.14 13.61 -25.11
CA ASP A 168 -1.02 14.39 -25.99
C ASP A 168 -1.11 15.87 -25.55
N SER A 169 -1.27 16.13 -24.24
CA SER A 169 -1.30 17.49 -23.69
C SER A 169 -0.08 18.32 -24.04
N ILE A 170 1.11 17.71 -23.99
CA ILE A 170 2.37 18.38 -24.35
C ILE A 170 2.44 18.66 -25.85
N ILE A 171 1.99 17.70 -26.68
CA ILE A 171 1.96 17.87 -28.14
C ILE A 171 1.04 19.02 -28.52
N MET A 172 -0.12 19.11 -27.87
CA MET A 172 -1.10 20.18 -28.11
C MET A 172 -0.58 21.55 -27.67
N ASP A 173 0.13 21.62 -26.54
CA ASP A 173 0.76 22.88 -26.07
C ASP A 173 1.82 23.42 -27.05
N PHE A 174 2.44 22.53 -27.84
CA PHE A 174 3.38 22.95 -28.90
C PHE A 174 2.70 23.43 -30.18
N ALA A 175 1.43 23.07 -30.38
CA ALA A 175 0.69 23.40 -31.60
C ALA A 175 -0.01 24.77 -31.56
N TYR A 176 -0.04 25.40 -30.39
CA TYR A 176 -0.66 26.68 -30.11
C TYR A 176 0.33 27.70 -29.55
#